data_62847b6456a0dcfa96025d6d30aa2fdc
#
_entry.id   62847b6456a0dcfa96025d6d30aa2fdc
#
_cell.length_a   1.000
_cell.length_b   1.000
_cell.length_c   1.000
_cell.angle_alpha   90.00
_cell.angle_beta   90.00
_cell.angle_gamma   90.00
#
_symmetry.space_group_name_H-M   'P 1'
#
loop_
_entity.id
_entity.type
_entity.pdbx_description
1 polymer ?
#
loop_
_entity_poly.entity_id
_entity_poly.type
_entity_poly.pdbx_seq_one_letter_code
_entity_poly.pdbx_strand_id
1 'polypeptide(L)'
;MYNEVKLKGWMMKMKMVLAVIDKDDAHDVISNLSKEGFSITRLSTTGGFLRSGNVTILVGVEDEKTQKVISIIEEYSRSRSQQIPTIMGNEASYLSPMPVEVAVGGATIFVLKVEEFLKI
;
A
#
# COMPACT_ATOMS: atom_id res chain seq x y z
N MET A 1 12.92 -24.98 14.50
CA MET A 1 14.27 -24.44 14.33
C MET A 1 14.19 -22.93 14.05
N TYR A 2 15.01 -22.19 14.73
CA TYR A 2 15.05 -20.75 14.48
C TYR A 2 16.04 -20.46 13.34
N ASN A 3 15.68 -19.56 12.46
CA ASN A 3 16.63 -19.04 11.51
C ASN A 3 17.43 -17.90 12.19
N GLU A 4 18.36 -17.32 11.47
CA GLU A 4 19.19 -16.26 12.03
C GLU A 4 18.40 -15.08 12.54
N VAL A 5 17.30 -14.75 11.88
CA VAL A 5 16.46 -13.61 12.30
C VAL A 5 15.88 -13.89 13.67
N LYS A 6 15.41 -15.10 13.90
CA LYS A 6 14.87 -15.47 15.21
C LYS A 6 15.93 -15.46 16.30
N LEU A 7 17.12 -16.00 15.99
CA LEU A 7 18.22 -15.98 16.95
C LEU A 7 18.63 -14.57 17.32
N LYS A 8 18.52 -13.65 16.41
CA LYS A 8 18.76 -12.23 16.65
C LYS A 8 17.52 -11.48 17.10
N GLY A 9 16.35 -12.11 17.01
CA GLY A 9 15.06 -11.48 17.20
C GLY A 9 14.88 -10.78 18.55
N TRP A 10 15.49 -11.32 19.57
CA TRP A 10 15.42 -10.70 20.89
C TRP A 10 16.25 -9.40 20.96
N MET A 11 17.19 -9.22 20.04
CA MET A 11 17.96 -7.99 19.93
C MET A 11 17.46 -7.08 18.79
N MET A 12 16.76 -7.65 17.83
CA MET A 12 16.23 -6.91 16.67
C MET A 12 14.76 -6.62 16.88
N LYS A 13 14.40 -5.36 16.79
CA LYS A 13 13.00 -4.98 16.82
C LYS A 13 12.44 -5.04 15.42
N MET A 14 11.35 -5.75 15.29
CA MET A 14 10.65 -5.90 14.03
C MET A 14 9.32 -5.15 14.08
N LYS A 15 8.95 -4.60 12.95
CA LYS A 15 7.65 -3.98 12.74
C LYS A 15 6.96 -4.64 11.57
N MET A 16 5.66 -4.60 11.58
CA MET A 16 4.88 -4.96 10.42
C MET A 16 4.19 -3.72 9.91
N VAL A 17 4.43 -3.40 8.66
CA VAL A 17 3.72 -2.32 7.97
C VAL A 17 2.58 -2.95 7.19
N LEU A 18 1.37 -2.57 7.53
CA LEU A 18 0.18 -2.95 6.79
C LEU A 18 -0.28 -1.70 6.04
N ALA A 19 -0.36 -1.80 4.74
CA ALA A 19 -0.75 -0.66 3.92
C ALA A 19 -1.90 -1.03 2.99
N VAL A 20 -2.90 -0.16 2.96
CA VAL A 20 -4.03 -0.25 2.04
C VAL A 20 -3.81 0.81 0.99
N ILE A 21 -3.66 0.39 -0.25
CA ILE A 21 -3.22 1.23 -1.37
C ILE A 21 -4.21 1.13 -2.50
N ASP A 22 -4.34 2.20 -3.28
CA ASP A 22 -5.13 2.16 -4.49
C ASP A 22 -4.53 1.12 -5.46
N LYS A 23 -5.37 0.34 -6.12
CA LYS A 23 -4.92 -0.71 -7.04
C LYS A 23 -4.03 -0.17 -8.16
N ASP A 24 -4.29 1.05 -8.60
CA ASP A 24 -3.52 1.65 -9.69
C ASP A 24 -2.11 2.01 -9.25
N ASP A 25 -1.89 2.19 -7.97
CA ASP A 25 -0.59 2.50 -7.40
C ASP A 25 0.16 1.27 -6.89
N ALA A 26 -0.55 0.16 -6.70
CA ALA A 26 0.02 -1.02 -6.06
C ALA A 26 1.24 -1.58 -6.77
N HIS A 27 1.21 -1.63 -8.10
CA HIS A 27 2.33 -2.16 -8.87
C HIS A 27 3.62 -1.39 -8.59
N ASP A 28 3.55 -0.06 -8.65
CA ASP A 28 4.72 0.78 -8.44
C ASP A 28 5.22 0.71 -7.00
N VAL A 29 4.31 0.70 -6.04
CA VAL A 29 4.68 0.55 -4.64
C VAL A 29 5.40 -0.78 -4.40
N ILE A 30 4.81 -1.87 -4.84
CA ILE A 30 5.37 -3.21 -4.64
C ILE A 30 6.71 -3.35 -5.36
N SER A 31 6.79 -2.88 -6.60
CA SER A 31 8.01 -2.94 -7.39
C SER A 31 9.15 -2.18 -6.71
N ASN A 32 8.89 -1.00 -6.22
CA ASN A 32 9.92 -0.18 -5.58
C ASN A 32 10.33 -0.70 -4.21
N LEU A 33 9.39 -1.25 -3.45
CA LEU A 33 9.73 -1.92 -2.21
C LEU A 33 10.60 -3.15 -2.46
N SER A 34 10.26 -3.93 -3.49
CA SER A 34 11.02 -5.12 -3.85
C SER A 34 12.44 -4.79 -4.30
N LYS A 35 12.61 -3.71 -5.05
CA LYS A 35 13.94 -3.26 -5.48
C LYS A 35 14.84 -2.92 -4.31
N GLU A 36 14.27 -2.45 -3.21
CA GLU A 36 15.02 -2.13 -2.01
C GLU A 36 15.23 -3.34 -1.10
N GLY A 37 14.79 -4.51 -1.54
CA GLY A 37 15.03 -5.76 -0.82
C GLY A 37 13.97 -6.10 0.22
N PHE A 38 12.89 -5.37 0.29
CA PHE A 38 11.82 -5.68 1.23
C PHE A 38 10.96 -6.81 0.71
N SER A 39 10.53 -7.67 1.63
CA SER A 39 9.61 -8.77 1.33
C SER A 39 8.18 -8.31 1.53
N ILE A 40 7.35 -8.45 0.53
CA ILE A 40 5.98 -7.99 0.57
C ILE A 40 5.04 -9.16 0.40
N THR A 41 4.02 -9.21 1.24
CA THR A 41 2.90 -10.11 1.08
C THR A 41 1.70 -9.31 0.64
N ARG A 42 1.17 -9.65 -0.52
CA ARG A 42 -0.05 -9.04 -1.02
C ARG A 42 -1.23 -9.90 -0.59
N LEU A 43 -2.19 -9.27 0.08
CA LEU A 43 -3.39 -9.99 0.47
C LEU A 43 -4.40 -9.98 -0.66
N SER A 44 -4.80 -11.17 -1.07
CA SER A 44 -5.87 -11.33 -2.04
C SER A 44 -7.14 -11.61 -1.27
N THR A 45 -8.15 -10.81 -1.49
CA THR A 45 -9.45 -11.04 -0.89
C THR A 45 -10.48 -11.25 -1.98
N THR A 46 -11.33 -12.23 -1.76
CA THR A 46 -12.49 -12.49 -2.59
C THR A 46 -13.72 -12.19 -1.75
N GLY A 47 -14.80 -11.82 -2.38
CA GLY A 47 -16.07 -11.69 -1.67
C GLY A 47 -16.39 -10.31 -1.08
N GLY A 48 -15.88 -9.26 -1.64
CA GLY A 48 -16.36 -7.90 -1.34
C GLY A 48 -15.93 -7.30 0.00
N PHE A 49 -15.07 -7.96 0.73
CA PHE A 49 -14.57 -7.43 1.99
C PHE A 49 -13.69 -6.20 1.77
N LEU A 50 -12.89 -6.24 0.73
CA LEU A 50 -12.18 -5.05 0.28
C LEU A 50 -12.95 -4.49 -0.90
N ARG A 51 -13.22 -3.21 -0.86
CA ARG A 51 -13.83 -2.56 -2.01
C ARG A 51 -12.95 -2.75 -3.22
N SER A 52 -13.56 -3.02 -4.36
CA SER A 52 -12.85 -3.06 -5.61
C SER A 52 -12.07 -1.75 -5.75
N GLY A 53 -10.78 -1.82 -5.90
CA GLY A 53 -9.96 -0.64 -6.06
C GLY A 53 -8.81 -0.51 -5.07
N ASN A 54 -8.81 -1.30 -3.99
CA ASN A 54 -7.73 -1.24 -3.01
C ASN A 54 -6.98 -2.56 -2.94
N VAL A 55 -5.70 -2.45 -2.63
CA VAL A 55 -4.82 -3.60 -2.41
C VAL A 55 -4.20 -3.44 -1.04
N THR A 56 -4.20 -4.52 -0.27
CA THR A 56 -3.55 -4.54 1.03
C THR A 56 -2.24 -5.31 0.94
N ILE A 57 -1.19 -4.71 1.46
CA ILE A 57 0.11 -5.37 1.53
C ILE A 57 0.60 -5.41 2.98
N LEU A 58 1.41 -6.42 3.26
CA LEU A 58 2.10 -6.57 4.54
C LEU A 58 3.59 -6.57 4.27
N VAL A 59 4.33 -5.80 5.04
CA VAL A 59 5.78 -5.75 4.96
C VAL A 59 6.36 -5.92 6.34
N GLY A 60 7.04 -7.04 6.57
CA GLY A 60 7.80 -7.24 7.81
C GLY A 60 9.16 -6.58 7.65
N VAL A 61 9.55 -5.75 8.59
CA VAL A 61 10.74 -4.92 8.45
C VAL A 61 11.40 -4.67 9.81
N GLU A 62 12.70 -4.50 9.80
CA GLU A 62 13.41 -4.05 10.99
C GLU A 62 12.95 -2.65 11.37
N ASP A 63 12.87 -2.40 12.66
CA ASP A 63 12.35 -1.14 13.18
C ASP A 63 13.03 0.08 12.54
N GLU A 64 14.33 0.03 12.40
CA GLU A 64 15.11 1.14 11.84
C GLU A 64 14.83 1.41 10.37
N LYS A 65 14.25 0.44 9.66
CA LYS A 65 13.93 0.58 8.24
C LYS A 65 12.45 0.88 7.98
N THR A 66 11.68 1.00 9.03
CA THR A 66 10.24 1.26 8.92
C THR A 66 9.96 2.55 8.17
N GLN A 67 10.70 3.62 8.47
CA GLN A 67 10.48 4.90 7.81
C GLN A 67 10.80 4.85 6.32
N LYS A 68 11.76 4.03 5.94
CA LYS A 68 12.07 3.87 4.52
C LYS A 68 10.92 3.21 3.78
N VAL A 69 10.31 2.19 4.37
CA VAL A 69 9.13 1.54 3.80
C VAL A 69 7.99 2.54 3.65
N ILE A 70 7.72 3.31 4.69
CA ILE A 70 6.66 4.32 4.66
C ILE A 70 6.93 5.36 3.59
N SER A 71 8.18 5.82 3.46
CA SER A 71 8.54 6.80 2.44
C SER A 71 8.29 6.31 1.01
N ILE A 72 8.61 5.06 0.75
CA ILE A 72 8.38 4.47 -0.56
C ILE A 72 6.89 4.37 -0.85
N ILE A 73 6.12 3.89 0.11
CA ILE A 73 4.67 3.80 -0.06
C ILE A 73 4.09 5.20 -0.33
N GLU A 74 4.50 6.18 0.44
CA GLU A 74 4.04 7.55 0.28
C GLU A 74 4.37 8.10 -1.10
N GLU A 75 5.61 7.91 -1.55
CA GLU A 75 6.07 8.45 -2.83
C GLU A 75 5.23 7.96 -4.01
N TYR A 76 4.89 6.67 -4.02
CA TYR A 76 4.21 6.05 -5.15
C TYR A 76 2.69 5.94 -4.97
N SER A 77 2.16 6.37 -3.85
CA SER A 77 0.71 6.31 -3.60
C SER A 77 0.11 7.63 -3.16
N ARG A 78 0.85 8.70 -3.31
CA ARG A 78 0.41 10.01 -2.85
C ARG A 78 -0.96 10.39 -3.40
N SER A 79 -1.82 10.89 -2.53
CA SER A 79 -3.13 11.39 -2.94
C SER A 79 -2.98 12.56 -3.92
N ARG A 80 -3.77 12.53 -4.95
CA ARG A 80 -3.73 13.54 -6.00
C ARG A 80 -5.12 13.76 -6.59
N SER A 81 -5.32 14.91 -7.17
CA SER A 81 -6.54 15.21 -7.90
C SER A 81 -6.43 14.70 -9.33
N GLN A 82 -7.49 14.12 -9.80
CA GLN A 82 -7.60 13.70 -11.18
C GLN A 82 -8.89 14.25 -11.75
N GLN A 83 -8.81 14.84 -12.93
CA GLN A 83 -9.99 15.30 -13.63
C GLN A 83 -10.59 14.16 -14.42
N ILE A 84 -11.83 13.85 -14.11
CA ILE A 84 -12.56 12.81 -14.82
C ILE A 84 -13.65 13.49 -15.64
N PRO A 85 -13.68 13.28 -16.97
CA PRO A 85 -14.78 13.79 -17.77
C PRO A 85 -16.06 13.11 -17.33
N THR A 86 -17.04 13.92 -16.96
CA THR A 86 -18.36 13.41 -16.64
C THR A 86 -19.13 13.16 -17.92
N ILE A 87 -19.41 11.92 -18.17
CA ILE A 87 -20.36 11.55 -19.21
C ILE A 87 -21.70 11.35 -18.53
N MET A 88 -22.49 12.39 -18.55
CA MET A 88 -23.84 12.29 -18.01
C MET A 88 -24.83 12.40 -19.15
N GLY A 89 -25.24 11.29 -19.70
CA GLY A 89 -26.28 11.19 -20.67
C GLY A 89 -26.31 12.24 -21.77
N ASN A 90 -27.31 12.19 -22.63
CA ASN A 90 -27.38 13.08 -23.79
C ASN A 90 -27.58 14.56 -23.41
N GLU A 91 -28.14 14.82 -22.26
CA GLU A 91 -28.41 16.20 -21.84
C GLU A 91 -27.13 16.93 -21.41
N ALA A 92 -26.18 16.18 -20.85
CA ALA A 92 -24.94 16.76 -20.40
C ALA A 92 -24.04 17.18 -21.57
N SER A 93 -24.24 16.62 -22.75
CA SER A 93 -23.46 17.01 -23.92
C SER A 93 -23.77 18.42 -24.40
N TYR A 94 -24.90 18.99 -24.01
CA TYR A 94 -25.25 20.37 -24.34
C TYR A 94 -24.65 21.36 -23.35
N LEU A 95 -24.37 20.90 -22.15
CA LEU A 95 -23.72 21.70 -21.14
C LEU A 95 -22.26 21.26 -21.16
N SER A 96 -21.38 22.04 -21.68
CA SER A 96 -19.93 21.72 -21.70
C SER A 96 -19.59 20.87 -20.49
N PRO A 97 -19.22 19.60 -20.66
CA PRO A 97 -18.96 18.74 -19.52
C PRO A 97 -17.83 19.35 -18.70
N MET A 98 -18.17 19.81 -17.51
CA MET A 98 -17.16 20.29 -16.60
C MET A 98 -16.48 19.06 -16.00
N PRO A 99 -15.16 18.96 -16.14
CA PRO A 99 -14.46 17.85 -15.52
C PRO A 99 -14.64 17.91 -14.02
N VAL A 100 -14.95 16.76 -13.43
CA VAL A 100 -15.08 16.66 -11.99
C VAL A 100 -13.71 16.29 -11.44
N GLU A 101 -13.23 17.06 -10.48
CA GLU A 101 -12.02 16.72 -9.76
C GLU A 101 -12.34 15.66 -8.74
N VAL A 102 -11.59 14.55 -8.81
CA VAL A 102 -11.71 13.45 -7.85
C VAL A 102 -10.34 13.21 -7.24
N ALA A 103 -10.31 13.07 -5.94
CA ALA A 103 -9.08 12.67 -5.26
C ALA A 103 -8.84 11.18 -5.52
N VAL A 104 -7.67 10.86 -6.03
CA VAL A 104 -7.26 9.46 -6.28
C VAL A 104 -5.94 9.19 -5.58
N GLY A 105 -5.68 7.92 -5.35
CA GLY A 105 -4.45 7.50 -4.67
C GLY A 105 -4.54 7.67 -3.17
N GLY A 106 -3.39 7.85 -2.56
CA GLY A 106 -3.27 7.85 -1.12
C GLY A 106 -3.12 6.45 -0.58
N ALA A 107 -2.74 6.35 0.69
CA ALA A 107 -2.59 5.08 1.35
C ALA A 107 -2.94 5.22 2.83
N THR A 108 -3.45 4.14 3.39
CA THR A 108 -3.62 4.04 4.83
C THR A 108 -2.56 3.08 5.34
N ILE A 109 -1.74 3.51 6.26
CA ILE A 109 -0.60 2.74 6.75
C ILE A 109 -0.75 2.50 8.24
N PHE A 110 -0.64 1.24 8.62
CA PHE A 110 -0.58 0.84 10.02
C PHE A 110 0.80 0.26 10.29
N VAL A 111 1.42 0.69 11.35
CA VAL A 111 2.68 0.12 11.81
C VAL A 111 2.39 -0.64 13.08
N LEU A 112 2.65 -1.95 13.06
CA LEU A 112 2.37 -2.82 14.18
C LEU A 112 3.66 -3.36 14.75
N LYS A 113 3.69 -3.47 16.07
CA LYS A 113 4.80 -4.08 16.76
C LYS A 113 4.73 -5.59 16.59
N VAL A 114 5.84 -6.18 16.20
CA VAL A 114 5.93 -7.64 16.05
C VAL A 114 6.60 -8.21 17.28
N GLU A 115 5.87 -9.02 18.02
CA GLU A 115 6.41 -9.65 19.23
C GLU A 115 7.35 -10.78 18.90
N GLU A 116 7.05 -11.53 17.86
CA GLU A 116 7.85 -12.67 17.48
C GLU A 116 7.83 -12.85 15.98
N PHE A 117 8.98 -13.07 15.41
CA PHE A 117 9.13 -13.32 13.97
C PHE A 117 9.91 -14.62 13.77
N LEU A 118 9.31 -15.55 13.07
CA LEU A 118 9.90 -16.85 12.75
C LEU A 118 9.83 -17.06 11.26
N LYS A 119 10.96 -17.44 10.70
CA LYS A 119 11.04 -17.88 9.30
C LYS A 119 11.58 -19.29 9.29
N ILE A 120 10.77 -20.18 8.86
CA ILE A 120 11.08 -21.60 8.86
C ILE A 120 11.45 -22.09 7.47
#